data_bd099d840f47e2569ba93765ff7ca2e9
#
_entry.id   bd099d840f47e2569ba93765ff7ca2e9
#
_cell.length_a   1.000
_cell.length_b   1.000
_cell.length_c   1.000
_cell.angle_alpha   90.00
_cell.angle_beta   90.00
_cell.angle_gamma   90.00
#
_symmetry.space_group_name_H-M   'P 1'
#
loop_
_entity.id
_entity.type
_entity.pdbx_description
1 polymer ?
#
loop_
_entity_poly.entity_id
_entity_poly.type
_entity_poly.pdbx_seq_one_letter_code
_entity_poly.pdbx_strand_id
1 'polypeptide(L)'
;MGTTVASSTVPGTTPSAPSALDDRLAWLTGVLSGEDYSEADYESTFTADFIANVSYDDFQGVVDQVSDIGDRWTVGEFEDRQDLVATVRLNPAQGGDAIRANISLEPTTPFRIQGLLLQPATPPTLDDPPADFTVAAERLEGFGDTNLLVAEVADGVCEPLFEHGHGGPSPVGSAAKLYVLGAVVDAVAAGELSWSDDVTISEDLKSVPSGVMQDEEPGTAFSLREMAEVMIALSDNTATDHLIDLVGREAVEAAQAAYGMDEGTLNIPFMNTMEFTALKVGPASGLATQWLQVDEAGRRQILEQVSDIVPADIPLAEFVDPVMPDKIGWFASPADMCRALVALYETGEPVDKILTINPGLPGEENDFEAIAFKGGSEPGLVAMNWLVERADGRRFVVAGSVVNPDEAFDELEVTLLFGAVRDLVGDL
;
A
#
# COMPACT_ATOMS: atom_id res chain seq x y z
N MET A 1 76.64 7.12 12.44
CA MET A 1 75.38 7.26 13.18
C MET A 1 74.26 6.83 12.26
N GLY A 2 73.86 5.60 12.41
CA GLY A 2 72.82 5.00 11.60
C GLY A 2 71.48 5.14 12.30
N THR A 3 70.48 5.69 11.60
CA THR A 3 69.13 5.82 12.07
C THR A 3 68.27 4.69 11.44
N THR A 4 67.89 3.76 12.27
CA THR A 4 67.00 2.63 11.91
C THR A 4 65.57 3.15 11.87
N VAL A 5 64.88 3.04 10.72
CA VAL A 5 63.47 3.31 10.57
C VAL A 5 62.72 2.07 10.98
N ALA A 6 61.90 2.14 12.03
CA ALA A 6 61.02 1.11 12.45
C ALA A 6 59.79 1.01 11.51
N SER A 7 59.63 -0.15 10.90
CA SER A 7 58.44 -0.52 10.11
C SER A 7 57.29 -0.77 11.09
N SER A 8 56.24 0.04 11.03
CA SER A 8 55.00 -0.22 11.75
C SER A 8 54.15 -1.22 10.96
N THR A 9 54.04 -2.43 11.46
CA THR A 9 53.08 -3.39 11.01
C THR A 9 51.66 -2.95 11.44
N VAL A 10 50.79 -2.69 10.46
CA VAL A 10 49.38 -2.51 10.65
C VAL A 10 48.81 -3.84 11.19
N PRO A 11 48.04 -3.84 12.29
CA PRO A 11 47.38 -5.05 12.75
C PRO A 11 46.40 -5.52 11.69
N GLY A 12 46.58 -6.77 11.23
CA GLY A 12 45.61 -7.42 10.36
C GLY A 12 44.25 -7.51 11.08
N THR A 13 43.24 -7.04 10.47
CA THR A 13 41.86 -7.24 10.89
C THR A 13 41.57 -8.72 10.82
N THR A 14 41.38 -9.34 11.99
CA THR A 14 40.80 -10.69 12.09
C THR A 14 39.42 -10.64 11.41
N PRO A 15 39.06 -11.61 10.53
CA PRO A 15 37.68 -11.65 9.98
C PRO A 15 36.72 -11.76 11.17
N SER A 16 35.78 -10.85 11.30
CA SER A 16 34.68 -11.01 12.25
C SER A 16 33.88 -12.26 11.87
N ALA A 17 33.44 -13.04 12.85
CA ALA A 17 32.51 -14.13 12.60
C ALA A 17 31.28 -13.60 11.83
N PRO A 18 30.68 -14.41 10.93
CA PRO A 18 29.46 -14.03 10.23
C PRO A 18 28.42 -13.55 11.24
N SER A 19 27.69 -12.48 10.88
CA SER A 19 26.57 -12.03 11.70
C SER A 19 25.40 -12.98 11.55
N ALA A 20 24.47 -12.99 12.51
CA ALA A 20 23.24 -13.79 12.40
C ALA A 20 22.49 -13.49 11.09
N LEU A 21 22.52 -12.24 10.66
CA LEU A 21 21.93 -11.81 9.39
C LEU A 21 22.62 -12.44 8.18
N ASP A 22 23.96 -12.52 8.19
CA ASP A 22 24.72 -13.18 7.10
C ASP A 22 24.40 -14.66 7.01
N ASP A 23 24.22 -15.34 8.16
CA ASP A 23 23.86 -16.76 8.21
C ASP A 23 22.45 -16.99 7.62
N ARG A 24 21.50 -16.10 7.92
CA ARG A 24 20.13 -16.19 7.37
C ARG A 24 20.07 -15.86 5.89
N LEU A 25 20.81 -14.87 5.43
CA LEU A 25 20.94 -14.56 3.99
C LEU A 25 21.63 -15.69 3.22
N ALA A 26 22.64 -16.35 3.81
CA ALA A 26 23.27 -17.51 3.20
C ALA A 26 22.28 -18.68 3.07
N TRP A 27 21.49 -18.96 4.11
CA TRP A 27 20.43 -19.96 4.05
C TRP A 27 19.40 -19.63 2.96
N LEU A 28 18.90 -18.40 2.94
CA LEU A 28 17.90 -17.94 1.94
C LEU A 28 18.44 -18.12 0.51
N THR A 29 19.64 -17.62 0.24
CA THR A 29 20.24 -17.74 -1.10
C THR A 29 20.52 -19.18 -1.48
N GLY A 30 20.85 -20.06 -0.53
CA GLY A 30 20.99 -21.50 -0.75
C GLY A 30 19.66 -22.12 -1.20
N VAL A 31 18.58 -21.87 -0.47
CA VAL A 31 17.25 -22.37 -0.79
C VAL A 31 16.77 -21.84 -2.15
N LEU A 32 16.90 -20.54 -2.41
CA LEU A 32 16.57 -19.94 -3.72
C LEU A 32 17.44 -20.48 -4.86
N SER A 33 18.60 -21.04 -4.55
CA SER A 33 19.51 -21.68 -5.52
C SER A 33 19.26 -23.18 -5.69
N GLY A 34 18.20 -23.72 -5.09
CA GLY A 34 17.81 -25.11 -5.21
C GLY A 34 18.47 -26.05 -4.19
N GLU A 35 19.01 -25.54 -3.09
CA GLU A 35 19.41 -26.38 -1.96
C GLU A 35 18.17 -26.99 -1.30
N ASP A 36 18.23 -28.31 -1.05
CA ASP A 36 17.16 -29.02 -0.38
C ASP A 36 16.94 -28.50 1.05
N TYR A 37 15.71 -28.27 1.44
CA TYR A 37 15.31 -27.96 2.81
C TYR A 37 14.01 -28.68 3.18
N SER A 38 13.89 -29.01 4.45
CA SER A 38 12.69 -29.68 4.96
C SER A 38 11.76 -28.69 5.68
N GLU A 39 10.52 -29.10 5.92
CA GLU A 39 9.58 -28.36 6.78
C GLU A 39 10.19 -28.07 8.17
N ALA A 40 10.97 -29.00 8.74
CA ALA A 40 11.67 -28.79 10.01
C ALA A 40 12.78 -27.72 9.90
N ASP A 41 13.46 -27.59 8.76
CA ASP A 41 14.44 -26.52 8.52
C ASP A 41 13.71 -25.17 8.40
N TYR A 42 12.57 -25.13 7.71
CA TYR A 42 11.70 -23.98 7.63
C TYR A 42 11.24 -23.53 9.02
N GLU A 43 10.62 -24.42 9.81
CA GLU A 43 10.15 -24.15 11.18
C GLU A 43 11.27 -23.67 12.12
N SER A 44 12.50 -24.13 11.92
CA SER A 44 13.65 -23.69 12.72
C SER A 44 14.23 -22.34 12.28
N THR A 45 13.95 -21.93 11.05
CA THR A 45 14.48 -20.70 10.44
C THR A 45 13.56 -19.51 10.63
N PHE A 46 12.26 -19.72 10.64
CA PHE A 46 11.26 -18.66 10.78
C PHE A 46 10.64 -18.63 12.18
N THR A 47 10.12 -17.48 12.59
CA THR A 47 9.36 -17.34 13.83
C THR A 47 7.99 -18.01 13.71
N ALA A 48 7.38 -18.34 14.86
CA ALA A 48 6.04 -18.92 14.87
C ALA A 48 5.00 -18.00 14.24
N ASP A 49 5.12 -16.69 14.42
CA ASP A 49 4.21 -15.68 13.86
C ASP A 49 4.35 -15.60 12.32
N PHE A 50 5.57 -15.68 11.80
CA PHE A 50 5.78 -15.76 10.35
C PHE A 50 5.15 -17.04 9.76
N ILE A 51 5.37 -18.19 10.41
CA ILE A 51 4.84 -19.49 9.96
C ILE A 51 3.31 -19.54 10.00
N ALA A 52 2.69 -18.83 10.94
CA ALA A 52 1.22 -18.73 11.01
C ALA A 52 0.61 -17.99 9.82
N ASN A 53 1.35 -17.05 9.21
CA ASN A 53 0.90 -16.23 8.08
C ASN A 53 1.39 -16.76 6.73
N VAL A 54 2.52 -17.44 6.70
CA VAL A 54 3.10 -18.06 5.48
C VAL A 54 3.35 -19.53 5.78
N SER A 55 2.58 -20.42 5.19
CA SER A 55 2.79 -21.85 5.37
C SER A 55 4.05 -22.35 4.66
N TYR A 56 4.52 -23.55 5.02
CA TYR A 56 5.64 -24.20 4.31
C TYR A 56 5.36 -24.34 2.80
N ASP A 57 4.13 -24.73 2.43
CA ASP A 57 3.72 -24.88 1.03
C ASP A 57 3.68 -23.54 0.30
N ASP A 58 3.21 -22.47 0.95
CA ASP A 58 3.22 -21.11 0.37
C ASP A 58 4.64 -20.61 0.16
N PHE A 59 5.54 -20.85 1.14
CA PHE A 59 6.96 -20.49 1.01
C PHE A 59 7.64 -21.28 -0.10
N GLN A 60 7.34 -22.58 -0.27
CA GLN A 60 7.81 -23.36 -1.41
C GLN A 60 7.36 -22.76 -2.74
N GLY A 61 6.10 -22.34 -2.84
CA GLY A 61 5.58 -21.66 -4.03
C GLY A 61 6.35 -20.38 -4.38
N VAL A 62 6.74 -19.58 -3.37
CA VAL A 62 7.59 -18.40 -3.58
C VAL A 62 9.00 -18.80 -4.03
N VAL A 63 9.60 -19.83 -3.42
CA VAL A 63 10.92 -20.35 -3.83
C VAL A 63 10.89 -20.82 -5.28
N ASP A 64 9.87 -21.56 -5.68
CA ASP A 64 9.70 -22.03 -7.06
C ASP A 64 9.60 -20.86 -8.05
N GLN A 65 8.79 -19.86 -7.75
CA GLN A 65 8.65 -18.65 -8.58
C GLN A 65 9.98 -17.90 -8.72
N VAL A 66 10.75 -17.76 -7.65
CA VAL A 66 12.05 -17.08 -7.69
C VAL A 66 13.09 -17.93 -8.44
N SER A 67 13.02 -19.26 -8.33
CA SER A 67 13.89 -20.17 -9.07
C SER A 67 13.62 -20.15 -10.59
N ASP A 68 12.40 -19.89 -10.99
CA ASP A 68 12.02 -19.69 -12.40
C ASP A 68 12.58 -18.37 -12.99
N ILE A 69 12.83 -17.36 -12.15
CA ILE A 69 13.41 -16.07 -12.57
C ILE A 69 14.91 -16.20 -12.82
N GLY A 70 15.64 -16.98 -12.01
CA GLY A 70 17.10 -17.08 -12.11
C GLY A 70 17.70 -18.24 -11.34
N ASP A 71 18.98 -18.53 -11.60
CA ASP A 71 19.71 -19.66 -11.04
C ASP A 71 20.90 -19.17 -10.17
N ARG A 72 21.17 -19.91 -9.09
CA ARG A 72 22.30 -19.67 -8.17
C ARG A 72 22.39 -18.24 -7.64
N TRP A 73 21.51 -17.94 -6.72
CA TRP A 73 21.40 -16.64 -6.10
C TRP A 73 22.59 -16.31 -5.16
N THR A 74 23.05 -15.08 -5.21
CA THR A 74 24.12 -14.56 -4.36
C THR A 74 23.73 -13.24 -3.73
N VAL A 75 24.20 -13.00 -2.51
CA VAL A 75 24.05 -11.72 -1.83
C VAL A 75 24.84 -10.64 -2.59
N GLY A 76 24.16 -9.59 -3.02
CA GLY A 76 24.72 -8.46 -3.72
C GLY A 76 24.94 -7.24 -2.82
N GLU A 77 24.59 -6.07 -3.31
CA GLU A 77 24.71 -4.80 -2.59
C GLU A 77 23.62 -4.66 -1.53
N PHE A 78 23.99 -4.14 -0.35
CA PHE A 78 23.03 -3.74 0.67
C PHE A 78 22.60 -2.30 0.41
N GLU A 79 21.30 -2.09 0.25
CA GLU A 79 20.69 -0.75 0.18
C GLU A 79 20.55 -0.15 1.59
N ASP A 80 20.20 -0.99 2.57
CA ASP A 80 20.26 -0.70 4.02
C ASP A 80 20.74 -1.94 4.78
N ARG A 81 21.50 -1.72 5.85
CA ARG A 81 21.97 -2.80 6.71
C ARG A 81 22.15 -2.35 8.15
N GLN A 82 21.44 -3.03 9.02
CA GLN A 82 21.57 -2.95 10.48
C GLN A 82 21.92 -4.34 11.04
N ASP A 83 22.04 -4.46 12.34
CA ASP A 83 22.47 -5.74 12.96
C ASP A 83 21.50 -6.91 12.70
N LEU A 84 20.19 -6.61 12.64
CA LEU A 84 19.12 -7.61 12.54
C LEU A 84 18.14 -7.35 11.38
N VAL A 85 18.33 -6.28 10.62
CA VAL A 85 17.46 -5.89 9.51
C VAL A 85 18.32 -5.51 8.31
N ALA A 86 17.90 -5.92 7.11
CA ALA A 86 18.52 -5.47 5.89
C ALA A 86 17.54 -5.38 4.72
N THR A 87 17.82 -4.42 3.85
CA THR A 87 17.36 -4.41 2.47
C THR A 87 18.57 -4.72 1.59
N VAL A 88 18.51 -5.83 0.86
CA VAL A 88 19.65 -6.32 0.10
C VAL A 88 19.23 -6.82 -1.28
N ARG A 89 20.06 -6.51 -2.27
CA ARG A 89 19.90 -7.04 -3.62
C ARG A 89 20.44 -8.46 -3.69
N LEU A 90 19.66 -9.41 -4.18
CA LEU A 90 20.09 -10.78 -4.49
C LEU A 90 20.22 -10.88 -6.02
N ASN A 91 21.40 -11.34 -6.46
CA ASN A 91 21.71 -11.43 -7.89
C ASN A 91 21.76 -12.90 -8.32
N PRO A 92 21.09 -13.28 -9.43
CA PRO A 92 21.26 -14.61 -10.00
C PRO A 92 22.64 -14.69 -10.69
N ALA A 93 23.27 -15.85 -10.64
CA ALA A 93 24.58 -16.06 -11.29
C ALA A 93 24.45 -16.18 -12.82
N GLN A 94 23.31 -16.64 -13.32
CA GLN A 94 23.02 -16.78 -14.74
C GLN A 94 21.54 -16.49 -15.02
N GLY A 95 21.31 -15.63 -16.01
CA GLY A 95 19.96 -15.28 -16.47
C GLY A 95 19.14 -14.52 -15.43
N GLY A 96 18.03 -13.97 -15.84
CA GLY A 96 17.04 -13.37 -14.97
C GLY A 96 17.43 -12.02 -14.33
N ASP A 97 16.45 -11.42 -13.69
CA ASP A 97 16.58 -10.16 -13.00
C ASP A 97 16.90 -10.37 -11.51
N ALA A 98 17.63 -9.42 -10.95
CA ALA A 98 17.89 -9.43 -9.51
C ALA A 98 16.61 -9.19 -8.72
N ILE A 99 16.56 -9.73 -7.51
CA ILE A 99 15.49 -9.46 -6.54
C ILE A 99 16.02 -8.65 -5.36
N ARG A 100 15.15 -7.87 -4.76
CA ARG A 100 15.37 -7.18 -3.50
C ARG A 100 14.77 -8.03 -2.37
N ALA A 101 15.56 -8.30 -1.34
CA ALA A 101 15.09 -8.97 -0.14
C ALA A 101 15.09 -7.98 1.03
N ASN A 102 13.92 -7.74 1.61
CA ASN A 102 13.78 -7.09 2.91
C ASN A 102 13.69 -8.20 3.95
N ILE A 103 14.66 -8.27 4.86
CA ILE A 103 14.73 -9.31 5.87
C ILE A 103 14.88 -8.71 7.25
N SER A 104 14.12 -9.23 8.23
CA SER A 104 14.26 -8.88 9.64
C SER A 104 14.32 -10.13 10.51
N LEU A 105 15.12 -10.07 11.58
CA LEU A 105 15.34 -11.17 12.49
C LEU A 105 14.82 -10.85 13.89
N GLU A 106 14.34 -11.87 14.61
CA GLU A 106 14.03 -11.73 16.03
C GLU A 106 15.28 -11.32 16.83
N PRO A 107 15.12 -10.52 17.93
CA PRO A 107 16.26 -9.95 18.64
C PRO A 107 17.00 -10.95 19.55
N THR A 108 16.54 -12.18 19.62
CA THR A 108 17.10 -13.22 20.51
C THR A 108 17.53 -14.46 19.75
N THR A 109 18.50 -15.21 20.30
CA THR A 109 18.91 -16.50 19.75
C THR A 109 17.73 -17.46 19.68
N PRO A 110 17.46 -18.15 18.56
CA PRO A 110 18.43 -18.40 17.46
C PRO A 110 18.38 -17.38 16.29
N PHE A 111 17.84 -16.17 16.47
CA PHE A 111 17.76 -15.13 15.44
C PHE A 111 17.00 -15.62 14.20
N ARG A 112 15.78 -16.09 14.41
CA ARG A 112 14.90 -16.54 13.31
C ARG A 112 14.42 -15.35 12.49
N ILE A 113 14.07 -15.63 11.25
CA ILE A 113 13.46 -14.64 10.35
C ILE A 113 12.03 -14.37 10.85
N GLN A 114 11.74 -13.13 11.21
CA GLN A 114 10.41 -12.67 11.59
C GLN A 114 9.71 -11.90 10.47
N GLY A 115 10.45 -11.40 9.48
CA GLY A 115 9.90 -10.76 8.29
C GLY A 115 10.79 -11.04 7.09
N LEU A 116 10.18 -11.39 5.97
CA LEU A 116 10.83 -11.58 4.67
C LEU A 116 9.88 -11.10 3.56
N LEU A 117 10.36 -10.17 2.75
CA LEU A 117 9.69 -9.74 1.54
C LEU A 117 10.66 -9.80 0.37
N LEU A 118 10.30 -10.56 -0.66
CA LEU A 118 11.07 -10.67 -1.90
C LEU A 118 10.33 -9.91 -3.00
N GLN A 119 11.03 -9.02 -3.68
CA GLN A 119 10.48 -8.17 -4.74
C GLN A 119 11.47 -8.08 -5.91
N PRO A 120 11.03 -7.78 -7.14
CA PRO A 120 11.96 -7.43 -8.21
C PRO A 120 12.88 -6.28 -7.77
N ALA A 121 14.19 -6.40 -7.98
CA ALA A 121 15.14 -5.35 -7.63
C ALA A 121 15.06 -4.14 -8.57
N THR A 122 14.65 -4.40 -9.81
CA THR A 122 14.26 -3.35 -10.74
C THR A 122 12.74 -3.26 -10.69
N PRO A 123 12.17 -2.09 -10.44
CA PRO A 123 10.73 -1.93 -10.51
C PRO A 123 10.20 -2.42 -11.85
N PRO A 124 9.05 -3.08 -11.90
CA PRO A 124 8.43 -3.45 -13.16
C PRO A 124 8.15 -2.19 -13.97
N THR A 125 8.39 -2.26 -15.28
CA THR A 125 8.13 -1.17 -16.24
C THR A 125 7.34 -1.72 -17.41
N LEU A 126 6.65 -0.84 -18.13
CA LEU A 126 6.02 -1.20 -19.39
C LEU A 126 7.09 -1.39 -20.47
N ASP A 127 6.99 -2.47 -21.24
CA ASP A 127 7.86 -2.70 -22.40
C ASP A 127 7.70 -1.61 -23.48
N ASP A 128 6.48 -1.07 -23.61
CA ASP A 128 6.12 -0.02 -24.57
C ASP A 128 5.29 1.05 -23.82
N PRO A 129 5.93 2.04 -23.18
CA PRO A 129 5.21 3.08 -22.45
C PRO A 129 4.40 3.96 -23.44
N PRO A 130 3.20 4.43 -23.04
CA PRO A 130 2.35 5.27 -23.87
C PRO A 130 3.03 6.60 -24.19
N ALA A 131 2.88 7.06 -25.43
CA ALA A 131 3.51 8.29 -25.91
C ALA A 131 2.81 9.57 -25.43
N ASP A 132 1.55 9.48 -25.02
CA ASP A 132 0.72 10.59 -24.53
C ASP A 132 -0.46 10.08 -23.69
N PHE A 133 -1.18 11.00 -23.05
CA PHE A 133 -2.32 10.69 -22.20
C PHE A 133 -3.46 9.98 -22.95
N THR A 134 -3.67 10.27 -24.24
CA THR A 134 -4.73 9.65 -25.03
C THR A 134 -4.43 8.17 -25.24
N VAL A 135 -3.20 7.84 -25.64
CA VAL A 135 -2.76 6.45 -25.82
C VAL A 135 -2.82 5.67 -24.49
N ALA A 136 -2.43 6.32 -23.39
CA ALA A 136 -2.52 5.70 -22.08
C ALA A 136 -3.98 5.40 -21.69
N ALA A 137 -4.87 6.36 -21.87
CA ALA A 137 -6.30 6.21 -21.56
C ALA A 137 -6.97 5.13 -22.42
N GLU A 138 -6.68 5.07 -23.72
CA GLU A 138 -7.18 4.02 -24.63
C GLU A 138 -6.71 2.62 -24.22
N ARG A 139 -5.48 2.50 -23.69
CA ARG A 139 -5.00 1.22 -23.17
C ARG A 139 -5.67 0.83 -21.87
N LEU A 140 -5.89 1.79 -20.96
CA LEU A 140 -6.63 1.56 -19.72
C LEU A 140 -8.07 1.12 -19.98
N GLU A 141 -8.76 1.69 -20.98
CA GLU A 141 -10.10 1.24 -21.41
C GLU A 141 -10.13 -0.22 -21.87
N GLY A 142 -9.00 -0.76 -22.32
CA GLY A 142 -8.88 -2.18 -22.65
C GLY A 142 -9.12 -3.13 -21.46
N PHE A 143 -9.00 -2.65 -20.23
CA PHE A 143 -9.21 -3.42 -19.01
C PHE A 143 -10.61 -3.24 -18.40
N GLY A 144 -11.24 -2.08 -18.60
CA GLY A 144 -12.55 -1.79 -18.03
C GLY A 144 -13.00 -0.34 -18.23
N ASP A 145 -14.11 0.01 -17.58
CA ASP A 145 -14.59 1.39 -17.55
C ASP A 145 -13.56 2.28 -16.87
N THR A 146 -13.03 3.23 -17.63
CA THR A 146 -11.89 4.07 -17.23
C THR A 146 -12.33 5.50 -17.01
N ASN A 147 -11.93 6.06 -15.87
CA ASN A 147 -12.16 7.45 -15.55
C ASN A 147 -10.85 8.09 -15.10
N LEU A 148 -10.35 9.09 -15.82
CA LEU A 148 -9.00 9.66 -15.64
C LEU A 148 -9.03 11.18 -15.77
N LEU A 149 -8.32 11.86 -14.87
CA LEU A 149 -8.04 13.29 -14.86
C LEU A 149 -6.52 13.50 -14.72
N VAL A 150 -5.97 14.36 -15.56
CA VAL A 150 -4.70 15.04 -15.34
C VAL A 150 -4.99 16.53 -15.19
N ALA A 151 -4.57 17.12 -14.09
CA ALA A 151 -4.81 18.54 -13.80
C ALA A 151 -3.54 19.24 -13.31
N GLU A 152 -3.34 20.48 -13.68
CA GLU A 152 -2.40 21.39 -13.03
C GLU A 152 -3.05 22.00 -11.79
N VAL A 153 -2.28 22.15 -10.71
CA VAL A 153 -2.76 22.79 -9.49
C VAL A 153 -2.26 24.23 -9.46
N ALA A 154 -3.18 25.18 -9.71
CA ALA A 154 -2.91 26.60 -9.68
C ALA A 154 -3.73 27.27 -8.57
N ASP A 155 -3.07 27.97 -7.65
CA ASP A 155 -3.71 28.64 -6.51
C ASP A 155 -4.66 27.72 -5.71
N GLY A 156 -4.28 26.45 -5.53
CA GLY A 156 -5.08 25.43 -4.83
C GLY A 156 -6.27 24.89 -5.64
N VAL A 157 -6.37 25.23 -6.92
CA VAL A 157 -7.46 24.80 -7.82
C VAL A 157 -6.94 23.78 -8.82
N CYS A 158 -7.68 22.70 -9.01
CA CYS A 158 -7.42 21.69 -10.05
C CYS A 158 -7.88 22.25 -11.41
N GLU A 159 -6.94 22.60 -12.28
CA GLU A 159 -7.21 23.03 -13.66
C GLU A 159 -7.00 21.82 -14.61
N PRO A 160 -8.06 21.26 -15.22
CA PRO A 160 -7.93 20.07 -16.06
C PRO A 160 -7.07 20.34 -17.30
N LEU A 161 -6.09 19.46 -17.54
CA LEU A 161 -5.28 19.41 -18.76
C LEU A 161 -5.72 18.28 -19.69
N PHE A 162 -6.18 17.17 -19.09
CA PHE A 162 -6.69 16.02 -19.81
C PHE A 162 -7.78 15.34 -18.98
N GLU A 163 -8.85 14.94 -19.63
CA GLU A 163 -9.94 14.18 -19.04
C GLU A 163 -10.34 13.05 -19.97
N HIS A 164 -10.64 11.87 -19.40
CA HIS A 164 -11.13 10.73 -20.13
C HIS A 164 -12.18 9.98 -19.30
N GLY A 165 -13.17 9.40 -19.97
CA GLY A 165 -14.30 8.70 -19.35
C GLY A 165 -15.48 9.63 -19.05
N HIS A 166 -16.32 9.22 -18.10
CA HIS A 166 -17.58 9.93 -17.81
C HIS A 166 -17.44 11.12 -16.85
N GLY A 167 -16.29 11.30 -16.21
CA GLY A 167 -15.99 12.41 -15.29
C GLY A 167 -16.78 12.41 -13.97
N GLY A 168 -17.73 11.51 -13.80
CA GLY A 168 -18.53 11.35 -12.58
C GLY A 168 -17.89 10.42 -11.57
N PRO A 169 -18.59 10.12 -10.45
CA PRO A 169 -18.09 9.20 -9.42
C PRO A 169 -17.84 7.80 -9.96
N SER A 170 -16.68 7.26 -9.64
CA SER A 170 -16.25 5.89 -9.89
C SER A 170 -15.77 5.25 -8.59
N PRO A 171 -15.70 3.91 -8.49
CA PRO A 171 -15.13 3.28 -7.31
C PRO A 171 -13.67 3.70 -7.13
N VAL A 172 -13.27 3.97 -5.88
CA VAL A 172 -11.92 4.44 -5.54
C VAL A 172 -11.19 3.53 -4.55
N GLY A 173 -11.87 2.49 -4.04
CA GLY A 173 -11.30 1.58 -3.05
C GLY A 173 -10.67 2.34 -1.88
N SER A 174 -9.49 1.92 -1.47
CA SER A 174 -8.77 2.53 -0.34
C SER A 174 -8.37 3.99 -0.53
N ALA A 175 -8.54 4.60 -1.72
CA ALA A 175 -8.31 6.04 -1.85
C ALA A 175 -9.33 6.87 -1.04
N ALA A 176 -10.47 6.29 -0.66
CA ALA A 176 -11.42 6.89 0.27
C ALA A 176 -10.83 7.19 1.67
N LYS A 177 -9.70 6.57 2.04
CA LYS A 177 -8.96 6.86 3.28
C LYS A 177 -8.46 8.30 3.35
N LEU A 178 -8.38 9.02 2.22
CA LEU A 178 -8.13 10.46 2.22
C LEU A 178 -9.22 11.23 2.99
N TYR A 179 -10.48 10.81 2.93
CA TYR A 179 -11.56 11.43 3.71
C TYR A 179 -11.49 11.08 5.20
N VAL A 180 -11.00 9.88 5.54
CA VAL A 180 -10.71 9.52 6.94
C VAL A 180 -9.58 10.39 7.47
N LEU A 181 -8.50 10.57 6.71
CA LEU A 181 -7.41 11.49 7.07
C LEU A 181 -7.95 12.93 7.23
N GLY A 182 -8.85 13.36 6.32
CA GLY A 182 -9.50 14.67 6.42
C GLY A 182 -10.25 14.87 7.73
N ALA A 183 -11.03 13.89 8.16
CA ALA A 183 -11.75 13.95 9.43
C ALA A 183 -10.79 14.01 10.65
N VAL A 184 -9.67 13.29 10.60
CA VAL A 184 -8.62 13.38 11.62
C VAL A 184 -8.00 14.78 11.64
N VAL A 185 -7.67 15.35 10.48
CA VAL A 185 -7.12 16.70 10.34
C VAL A 185 -8.08 17.73 10.94
N ASP A 186 -9.37 17.64 10.64
CA ASP A 186 -10.38 18.54 11.16
C ASP A 186 -10.50 18.46 12.69
N ALA A 187 -10.48 17.25 13.27
CA ALA A 187 -10.52 17.04 14.71
C ALA A 187 -9.26 17.60 15.40
N VAL A 188 -8.09 17.47 14.78
CA VAL A 188 -6.84 18.08 15.29
C VAL A 188 -6.89 19.61 15.18
N ALA A 189 -7.38 20.15 14.06
CA ALA A 189 -7.53 21.59 13.88
C ALA A 189 -8.56 22.20 14.85
N ALA A 190 -9.59 21.45 15.23
CA ALA A 190 -10.56 21.86 16.25
C ALA A 190 -9.99 21.77 17.68
N GLY A 191 -8.82 21.14 17.88
CA GLY A 191 -8.21 20.91 19.19
C GLY A 191 -8.89 19.81 20.00
N GLU A 192 -9.65 18.95 19.34
CA GLU A 192 -10.30 17.78 19.92
C GLU A 192 -9.31 16.62 20.05
N LEU A 193 -8.36 16.52 19.13
CA LEU A 193 -7.29 15.54 19.08
C LEU A 193 -5.93 16.23 18.91
N SER A 194 -4.87 15.48 19.21
CA SER A 194 -3.48 15.84 18.94
C SER A 194 -2.77 14.71 18.20
N TRP A 195 -1.87 15.03 17.29
CA TRP A 195 -1.05 14.04 16.58
C TRP A 195 -0.23 13.13 17.51
N SER A 196 -0.04 13.52 18.76
CA SER A 196 0.66 12.74 19.79
C SER A 196 -0.28 11.95 20.70
N ASP A 197 -1.60 12.00 20.52
CA ASP A 197 -2.53 11.23 21.33
C ASP A 197 -2.40 9.74 21.02
N ASP A 198 -2.52 8.90 22.05
CA ASP A 198 -2.43 7.46 21.94
C ASP A 198 -3.73 6.88 21.35
N VAL A 199 -3.61 6.07 20.30
CA VAL A 199 -4.64 5.20 19.76
C VAL A 199 -4.28 3.77 20.12
N THR A 200 -5.15 3.10 20.85
CA THR A 200 -4.89 1.75 21.37
C THR A 200 -5.55 0.71 20.48
N ILE A 201 -4.79 -0.30 20.07
CA ILE A 201 -5.32 -1.43 19.29
C ILE A 201 -6.40 -2.16 20.09
N SER A 202 -7.57 -2.28 19.47
CA SER A 202 -8.71 -3.04 19.96
C SER A 202 -8.96 -4.25 19.07
N GLU A 203 -9.21 -5.41 19.66
CA GLU A 203 -9.53 -6.62 18.90
C GLU A 203 -10.77 -6.45 18.01
N ASP A 204 -11.77 -5.71 18.51
CA ASP A 204 -13.05 -5.49 17.83
C ASP A 204 -12.94 -4.55 16.60
N LEU A 205 -11.80 -3.86 16.45
CA LEU A 205 -11.54 -2.93 15.34
C LEU A 205 -10.46 -3.45 14.38
N LYS A 206 -9.99 -4.68 14.56
CA LYS A 206 -9.09 -5.31 13.59
C LYS A 206 -9.80 -5.58 12.28
N SER A 207 -9.09 -5.34 11.19
CA SER A 207 -9.62 -5.45 9.83
C SER A 207 -8.60 -6.02 8.85
N VAL A 208 -9.10 -6.54 7.73
CA VAL A 208 -8.35 -7.20 6.65
C VAL A 208 -8.84 -6.65 5.30
N PRO A 209 -8.15 -6.87 4.16
CA PRO A 209 -6.95 -7.69 3.99
C PRO A 209 -5.62 -6.92 4.08
N SER A 210 -5.61 -5.58 4.05
CA SER A 210 -4.37 -4.82 3.88
C SER A 210 -3.87 -4.19 5.17
N GLY A 211 -2.54 -4.15 5.31
CA GLY A 211 -1.84 -3.53 6.43
C GLY A 211 -1.09 -4.53 7.28
N VAL A 212 -0.68 -4.10 8.45
CA VAL A 212 0.11 -4.85 9.44
C VAL A 212 -0.45 -4.71 10.87
N MET A 213 -1.32 -3.74 11.12
CA MET A 213 -1.80 -3.44 12.47
C MET A 213 -2.77 -4.51 13.02
N GLN A 214 -3.34 -5.38 12.17
CA GLN A 214 -4.12 -6.53 12.59
C GLN A 214 -3.28 -7.55 13.39
N ASP A 215 -1.96 -7.55 13.22
CA ASP A 215 -1.03 -8.46 13.88
C ASP A 215 -0.58 -7.95 15.26
N GLU A 216 -0.88 -6.69 15.57
CA GLU A 216 -0.52 -6.09 16.85
C GLU A 216 -1.39 -6.61 18.01
N GLU A 217 -0.76 -6.80 19.17
CA GLU A 217 -1.48 -7.25 20.37
C GLU A 217 -2.50 -6.20 20.84
N PRO A 218 -3.73 -6.60 21.20
CA PRO A 218 -4.71 -5.69 21.79
C PRO A 218 -4.16 -4.98 23.03
N GLY A 219 -4.33 -3.67 23.11
CA GLY A 219 -3.76 -2.84 24.15
C GLY A 219 -2.42 -2.19 23.80
N THR A 220 -1.79 -2.54 22.68
CA THR A 220 -0.65 -1.80 22.14
C THR A 220 -1.12 -0.40 21.72
N ALA A 221 -0.35 0.62 22.06
CA ALA A 221 -0.67 2.01 21.74
C ALA A 221 0.30 2.58 20.71
N PHE A 222 -0.25 3.29 19.74
CA PHE A 222 0.47 4.06 18.73
C PHE A 222 0.00 5.50 18.78
N SER A 223 0.83 6.46 18.40
CA SER A 223 0.35 7.83 18.26
C SER A 223 -0.66 7.95 17.11
N LEU A 224 -1.56 8.93 17.21
CA LEU A 224 -2.50 9.27 16.13
C LEU A 224 -1.78 9.47 14.79
N ARG A 225 -0.58 10.08 14.85
CA ARG A 225 0.27 10.28 13.68
C ARG A 225 0.73 8.94 13.08
N GLU A 226 1.24 8.00 13.88
CA GLU A 226 1.68 6.68 13.40
C GLU A 226 0.52 5.91 12.77
N MET A 227 -0.67 5.95 13.37
CA MET A 227 -1.86 5.34 12.80
C MET A 227 -2.24 5.95 11.45
N ALA A 228 -2.17 7.28 11.31
CA ALA A 228 -2.42 7.95 10.03
C ALA A 228 -1.34 7.64 8.99
N GLU A 229 -0.08 7.53 9.40
CA GLU A 229 1.05 7.16 8.53
C GLU A 229 0.86 5.76 7.94
N VAL A 230 0.52 4.74 8.74
CA VAL A 230 0.32 3.38 8.22
C VAL A 230 -0.99 3.25 7.44
N MET A 231 -2.06 3.98 7.81
CA MET A 231 -3.30 4.04 7.05
C MET A 231 -3.05 4.52 5.61
N ILE A 232 -2.22 5.53 5.44
CA ILE A 232 -1.94 6.09 4.10
C ILE A 232 -0.86 5.28 3.38
N ALA A 233 0.28 5.03 4.03
CA ALA A 233 1.45 4.44 3.39
C ALA A 233 1.28 2.95 3.05
N LEU A 234 0.69 2.16 3.97
CA LEU A 234 0.44 0.73 3.79
C LEU A 234 -1.01 0.43 3.43
N SER A 235 -1.84 1.46 3.34
CA SER A 235 -3.27 1.29 3.17
C SER A 235 -3.91 0.44 4.28
N ASP A 236 -3.40 0.51 5.51
CA ASP A 236 -3.76 -0.36 6.62
C ASP A 236 -5.24 -0.22 6.99
N ASN A 237 -5.95 -1.33 6.95
CA ASN A 237 -7.38 -1.37 7.22
C ASN A 237 -7.68 -1.29 8.72
N THR A 238 -6.88 -1.95 9.56
CA THR A 238 -7.03 -1.88 11.02
C THR A 238 -6.80 -0.46 11.52
N ALA A 239 -5.75 0.21 11.06
CA ALA A 239 -5.53 1.62 11.38
C ALA A 239 -6.69 2.50 10.91
N THR A 240 -7.23 2.23 9.72
CA THR A 240 -8.39 2.96 9.18
C THR A 240 -9.61 2.83 10.08
N ASP A 241 -9.96 1.62 10.50
CA ASP A 241 -11.16 1.35 11.30
C ASP A 241 -11.04 1.94 12.71
N HIS A 242 -9.83 1.91 13.30
CA HIS A 242 -9.55 2.63 14.56
C HIS A 242 -9.69 4.14 14.42
N LEU A 243 -9.24 4.72 13.30
CA LEU A 243 -9.38 6.16 13.07
C LEU A 243 -10.83 6.57 12.79
N ILE A 244 -11.60 5.74 12.07
CA ILE A 244 -13.05 5.96 11.88
C ILE A 244 -13.78 5.89 13.22
N ASP A 245 -13.46 4.93 14.09
CA ASP A 245 -14.05 4.82 15.43
C ASP A 245 -13.70 6.04 16.29
N LEU A 246 -12.43 6.47 16.25
CA LEU A 246 -11.93 7.60 17.05
C LEU A 246 -12.61 8.93 16.69
N VAL A 247 -12.73 9.26 15.41
CA VAL A 247 -13.33 10.53 14.97
C VAL A 247 -14.85 10.44 14.82
N GLY A 248 -15.39 9.24 14.73
CA GLY A 248 -16.78 8.96 14.43
C GLY A 248 -17.10 8.95 12.93
N ARG A 249 -17.93 8.01 12.52
CA ARG A 249 -18.37 7.82 11.12
C ARG A 249 -18.93 9.10 10.50
N GLU A 250 -19.75 9.83 11.25
CA GLU A 250 -20.40 11.06 10.79
C GLU A 250 -19.38 12.18 10.52
N ALA A 251 -18.25 12.20 11.21
CA ALA A 251 -17.17 13.13 10.92
C ALA A 251 -16.53 12.80 9.57
N VAL A 252 -16.32 11.51 9.26
CA VAL A 252 -15.82 11.09 7.96
C VAL A 252 -16.82 11.39 6.85
N GLU A 253 -18.11 11.18 7.09
CA GLU A 253 -19.20 11.55 6.18
C GLU A 253 -19.19 13.07 5.87
N ALA A 254 -18.95 13.90 6.89
CA ALA A 254 -18.85 15.35 6.73
C ALA A 254 -17.55 15.78 6.01
N ALA A 255 -16.44 15.11 6.28
CA ALA A 255 -15.14 15.39 5.65
C ALA A 255 -15.18 15.25 4.13
N GLN A 256 -16.00 14.36 3.58
CA GLN A 256 -16.14 14.22 2.13
C GLN A 256 -16.49 15.54 1.46
N ALA A 257 -17.53 16.23 1.94
CA ALA A 257 -17.91 17.53 1.40
C ALA A 257 -16.91 18.64 1.72
N ALA A 258 -16.26 18.60 2.92
CA ALA A 258 -15.26 19.57 3.33
C ALA A 258 -14.01 19.51 2.45
N TYR A 259 -13.64 18.31 2.00
CA TYR A 259 -12.50 18.06 1.12
C TYR A 259 -12.88 17.93 -0.36
N GLY A 260 -14.01 18.52 -0.75
CA GLY A 260 -14.35 18.84 -2.12
C GLY A 260 -15.15 17.80 -2.89
N MET A 261 -15.72 16.79 -2.23
CA MET A 261 -16.60 15.83 -2.90
C MET A 261 -17.94 16.47 -3.26
N ASP A 262 -18.32 16.42 -4.54
CA ASP A 262 -19.56 17.00 -5.04
C ASP A 262 -20.78 16.13 -4.69
N GLU A 263 -20.65 14.80 -4.74
CA GLU A 263 -21.74 13.83 -4.50
C GLU A 263 -21.51 13.00 -3.24
N GLY A 264 -21.15 13.64 -2.11
CA GLY A 264 -20.78 12.98 -0.85
C GLY A 264 -21.82 12.01 -0.29
N THR A 265 -23.08 12.11 -0.71
CA THR A 265 -24.16 11.20 -0.28
C THR A 265 -24.05 9.78 -0.81
N LEU A 266 -23.23 9.53 -1.84
CA LEU A 266 -23.02 8.18 -2.39
C LEU A 266 -22.39 7.24 -1.35
N ASN A 267 -21.52 7.75 -0.49
CA ASN A 267 -20.80 7.01 0.54
C ASN A 267 -21.46 7.16 1.92
N ILE A 268 -22.77 7.40 2.01
CA ILE A 268 -23.50 7.48 3.27
C ILE A 268 -24.45 6.28 3.41
N PRO A 269 -24.33 5.51 4.50
CA PRO A 269 -23.30 5.60 5.54
C PRO A 269 -21.92 5.25 5.01
N PHE A 270 -20.87 5.91 5.54
CA PHE A 270 -19.50 5.59 5.21
C PHE A 270 -19.11 4.25 5.86
N MET A 271 -18.89 3.22 5.07
CA MET A 271 -18.47 1.92 5.59
C MET A 271 -17.06 1.99 6.20
N ASN A 272 -16.82 1.29 7.29
CA ASN A 272 -15.46 0.94 7.67
C ASN A 272 -14.94 -0.20 6.78
N THR A 273 -13.66 -0.55 6.91
CA THR A 273 -13.04 -1.52 5.99
C THR A 273 -13.48 -2.95 6.28
N MET A 274 -13.79 -3.28 7.53
CA MET A 274 -14.30 -4.59 7.90
C MET A 274 -15.74 -4.80 7.39
N GLU A 275 -16.61 -3.80 7.53
CA GLU A 275 -17.97 -3.80 6.99
C GLU A 275 -17.98 -3.97 5.46
N PHE A 276 -17.09 -3.23 4.76
CA PHE A 276 -16.91 -3.37 3.33
C PHE A 276 -16.51 -4.81 2.95
N THR A 277 -15.48 -5.36 3.60
CA THR A 277 -14.99 -6.71 3.31
C THR A 277 -16.05 -7.76 3.61
N ALA A 278 -16.78 -7.65 4.72
CA ALA A 278 -17.85 -8.57 5.11
C ALA A 278 -19.02 -8.59 4.11
N LEU A 279 -19.35 -7.45 3.49
CA LEU A 279 -20.37 -7.36 2.45
C LEU A 279 -19.91 -7.94 1.11
N LYS A 280 -18.62 -7.94 0.82
CA LYS A 280 -18.05 -8.47 -0.42
C LYS A 280 -17.85 -9.98 -0.35
N VAL A 281 -17.25 -10.45 0.76
CA VAL A 281 -16.87 -11.85 0.94
C VAL A 281 -17.13 -12.29 2.38
N GLY A 282 -17.53 -13.55 2.56
CA GLY A 282 -17.77 -14.09 3.88
C GLY A 282 -19.25 -14.16 4.28
N PRO A 283 -19.54 -14.25 5.59
CA PRO A 283 -20.88 -14.61 6.09
C PRO A 283 -21.95 -13.57 5.78
N ALA A 284 -21.58 -12.31 5.52
CA ALA A 284 -22.52 -11.22 5.23
C ALA A 284 -22.70 -10.93 3.74
N SER A 285 -22.01 -11.61 2.84
CA SER A 285 -22.11 -11.38 1.38
C SER A 285 -23.54 -11.48 0.83
N GLY A 286 -24.42 -12.27 1.48
CA GLY A 286 -25.84 -12.33 1.16
C GLY A 286 -26.59 -11.00 1.37
N LEU A 287 -26.06 -10.07 2.18
CA LEU A 287 -26.66 -8.74 2.42
C LEU A 287 -26.29 -7.72 1.33
N ALA A 288 -25.30 -8.00 0.50
CA ALA A 288 -24.85 -7.13 -0.57
C ALA A 288 -25.99 -6.70 -1.51
N THR A 289 -26.84 -7.66 -1.93
CA THR A 289 -28.01 -7.37 -2.77
C THR A 289 -29.05 -6.49 -2.04
N GLN A 290 -29.22 -6.70 -0.74
CA GLN A 290 -30.15 -5.89 0.07
C GLN A 290 -29.63 -4.48 0.24
N TRP A 291 -28.32 -4.29 0.44
CA TRP A 291 -27.64 -2.99 0.51
C TRP A 291 -28.00 -2.08 -0.66
N LEU A 292 -28.08 -2.64 -1.87
CA LEU A 292 -28.44 -1.89 -3.09
C LEU A 292 -29.92 -1.50 -3.19
N GLN A 293 -30.80 -2.10 -2.37
CA GLN A 293 -32.25 -1.92 -2.47
C GLN A 293 -32.85 -1.06 -1.34
N VAL A 294 -32.06 -0.72 -0.34
CA VAL A 294 -32.53 0.03 0.83
C VAL A 294 -32.00 1.48 0.80
N ASP A 295 -32.68 2.33 1.54
CA ASP A 295 -32.24 3.70 1.81
C ASP A 295 -31.10 3.74 2.87
N GLU A 296 -30.65 4.95 3.20
CA GLU A 296 -29.60 5.16 4.21
C GLU A 296 -29.92 4.48 5.54
N ALA A 297 -31.14 4.61 6.04
CA ALA A 297 -31.54 3.99 7.30
C ALA A 297 -31.46 2.46 7.23
N GLY A 298 -31.86 1.88 6.10
CA GLY A 298 -31.71 0.44 5.84
C GLY A 298 -30.24 0.03 5.73
N ARG A 299 -29.37 0.82 5.11
CA ARG A 299 -27.95 0.57 5.04
C ARG A 299 -27.30 0.60 6.42
N ARG A 300 -27.62 1.58 7.28
CA ARG A 300 -27.13 1.63 8.67
C ARG A 300 -27.55 0.40 9.46
N GLN A 301 -28.78 -0.12 9.25
CA GLN A 301 -29.23 -1.38 9.87
C GLN A 301 -28.47 -2.62 9.35
N ILE A 302 -28.03 -2.61 8.10
CA ILE A 302 -27.16 -3.67 7.56
C ILE A 302 -25.78 -3.59 8.23
N LEU A 303 -25.18 -2.41 8.40
CA LEU A 303 -23.91 -2.25 9.10
C LEU A 303 -23.98 -2.74 10.56
N GLU A 304 -25.10 -2.47 11.25
CA GLU A 304 -25.33 -3.04 12.58
C GLU A 304 -25.36 -4.58 12.60
N GLN A 305 -25.80 -5.23 11.52
CA GLN A 305 -25.85 -6.69 11.43
C GLN A 305 -24.47 -7.31 11.18
N VAL A 306 -23.54 -6.56 10.62
CA VAL A 306 -22.20 -7.05 10.29
C VAL A 306 -21.15 -6.61 11.31
N SER A 307 -21.51 -5.83 12.33
CA SER A 307 -20.59 -5.25 13.30
C SER A 307 -19.85 -6.28 14.17
N ASP A 308 -20.39 -7.49 14.31
CA ASP A 308 -19.79 -8.56 15.12
C ASP A 308 -18.87 -9.49 14.27
N ILE A 309 -18.72 -9.22 12.97
CA ILE A 309 -17.85 -10.01 12.08
C ILE A 309 -16.41 -9.61 12.31
N VAL A 310 -15.55 -10.60 12.51
CA VAL A 310 -14.11 -10.41 12.79
C VAL A 310 -13.26 -10.95 11.63
N PRO A 311 -11.98 -10.56 11.52
CA PRO A 311 -11.08 -11.02 10.45
C PRO A 311 -11.08 -12.53 10.21
N ALA A 312 -11.15 -13.32 11.29
CA ALA A 312 -11.16 -14.79 11.22
C ALA A 312 -12.40 -15.38 10.51
N ASP A 313 -13.47 -14.62 10.37
CA ASP A 313 -14.70 -15.03 9.69
C ASP A 313 -14.64 -14.81 8.18
N ILE A 314 -13.61 -14.10 7.69
CA ILE A 314 -13.48 -13.69 6.29
C ILE A 314 -12.61 -14.68 5.52
N PRO A 315 -13.15 -15.40 4.53
CA PRO A 315 -12.39 -16.30 3.67
C PRO A 315 -11.65 -15.50 2.57
N LEU A 316 -10.61 -14.76 2.93
CA LEU A 316 -9.88 -13.85 2.01
C LEU A 316 -9.38 -14.57 0.75
N ALA A 317 -9.00 -15.85 0.85
CA ALA A 317 -8.55 -16.62 -0.30
C ALA A 317 -9.64 -16.83 -1.37
N GLU A 318 -10.91 -16.56 -1.04
CA GLU A 318 -12.04 -16.61 -1.99
C GLU A 318 -12.28 -15.24 -2.65
N PHE A 319 -11.64 -14.16 -2.20
CA PHE A 319 -11.80 -12.81 -2.76
C PHE A 319 -10.85 -12.59 -3.93
N VAL A 320 -11.00 -13.36 -4.99
CA VAL A 320 -10.18 -13.33 -6.21
C VAL A 320 -10.93 -12.85 -7.44
N ASP A 321 -12.26 -12.90 -7.41
CA ASP A 321 -13.13 -12.44 -8.49
C ASP A 321 -13.83 -11.13 -8.10
N PRO A 322 -14.21 -10.28 -9.08
CA PRO A 322 -14.95 -9.03 -8.81
C PRO A 322 -16.30 -9.31 -8.11
N VAL A 323 -16.55 -8.61 -7.01
CA VAL A 323 -17.84 -8.66 -6.31
C VAL A 323 -18.45 -7.27 -6.30
N MET A 324 -19.22 -6.94 -7.34
CA MET A 324 -19.91 -5.66 -7.48
C MET A 324 -19.02 -4.43 -7.19
N PRO A 325 -17.79 -4.34 -7.73
CA PRO A 325 -16.89 -3.21 -7.46
C PRO A 325 -17.48 -1.87 -7.91
N ASP A 326 -18.39 -1.90 -8.91
CA ASP A 326 -19.11 -0.76 -9.46
C ASP A 326 -20.34 -0.34 -8.63
N LYS A 327 -20.67 -1.04 -7.54
CA LYS A 327 -21.93 -0.84 -6.78
C LYS A 327 -21.76 -0.77 -5.28
N ILE A 328 -20.77 -1.48 -4.74
CA ILE A 328 -20.50 -1.55 -3.29
C ILE A 328 -19.06 -1.15 -3.06
N GLY A 329 -18.85 -0.09 -2.29
CA GLY A 329 -17.55 0.48 -2.01
C GLY A 329 -17.66 1.97 -1.75
N TRP A 330 -16.56 2.67 -1.93
CA TRP A 330 -16.49 4.13 -1.84
C TRP A 330 -16.29 4.69 -3.24
N PHE A 331 -16.99 5.78 -3.52
CA PHE A 331 -17.07 6.40 -4.84
C PHE A 331 -16.64 7.85 -4.77
N ALA A 332 -15.88 8.29 -5.76
CA ALA A 332 -15.52 9.69 -5.97
C ALA A 332 -15.20 9.91 -7.45
N SER A 333 -15.40 11.12 -7.95
CA SER A 333 -14.89 11.49 -9.27
C SER A 333 -13.37 11.74 -9.22
N PRO A 334 -12.66 11.65 -10.35
CA PRO A 334 -11.26 12.05 -10.39
C PRO A 334 -11.03 13.50 -9.96
N ALA A 335 -12.00 14.39 -10.22
CA ALA A 335 -11.98 15.77 -9.76
C ALA A 335 -12.15 15.89 -8.23
N ASP A 336 -12.96 15.03 -7.60
CA ASP A 336 -13.08 14.96 -6.14
C ASP A 336 -11.75 14.53 -5.52
N MET A 337 -11.09 13.50 -6.08
CA MET A 337 -9.79 13.03 -5.62
C MET A 337 -8.71 14.10 -5.77
N CYS A 338 -8.72 14.86 -6.87
CA CYS A 338 -7.83 16.01 -7.05
C CYS A 338 -8.02 17.03 -5.92
N ARG A 339 -9.24 17.44 -5.65
CA ARG A 339 -9.54 18.43 -4.60
C ARG A 339 -9.15 17.92 -3.22
N ALA A 340 -9.42 16.66 -2.92
CA ALA A 340 -9.08 16.06 -1.64
C ALA A 340 -7.56 16.01 -1.41
N LEU A 341 -6.78 15.56 -2.41
CA LEU A 341 -5.32 15.54 -2.33
C LEU A 341 -4.73 16.94 -2.15
N VAL A 342 -5.21 17.92 -2.93
CA VAL A 342 -4.73 19.30 -2.85
C VAL A 342 -5.03 19.89 -1.48
N ALA A 343 -6.26 19.78 -0.99
CA ALA A 343 -6.66 20.34 0.29
C ALA A 343 -5.88 19.72 1.46
N LEU A 344 -5.67 18.40 1.44
CA LEU A 344 -4.89 17.70 2.45
C LEU A 344 -3.40 18.08 2.38
N TYR A 345 -2.80 18.08 1.20
CA TYR A 345 -1.40 18.43 1.02
C TYR A 345 -1.09 19.86 1.46
N GLU A 346 -1.99 20.81 1.16
CA GLU A 346 -1.86 22.22 1.55
C GLU A 346 -2.07 22.48 3.06
N THR A 347 -2.54 21.49 3.83
CA THR A 347 -2.59 21.56 5.30
C THR A 347 -1.17 21.71 5.89
N GLY A 348 -0.14 21.19 5.20
CA GLY A 348 1.25 21.20 5.65
C GLY A 348 1.54 20.10 6.69
N GLU A 349 2.67 20.23 7.41
CA GLU A 349 3.11 19.18 8.35
C GLU A 349 2.13 18.96 9.51
N PRO A 350 1.87 17.67 9.86
CA PRO A 350 2.52 16.47 9.32
C PRO A 350 1.82 15.86 8.10
N VAL A 351 0.72 16.42 7.62
CA VAL A 351 -0.18 15.78 6.63
C VAL A 351 0.50 15.60 5.27
N ASP A 352 1.22 16.63 4.79
CA ASP A 352 2.04 16.55 3.56
C ASP A 352 3.07 15.41 3.65
N LYS A 353 3.70 15.23 4.81
CA LYS A 353 4.65 14.13 5.05
C LYS A 353 3.96 12.77 5.07
N ILE A 354 2.81 12.64 5.72
CA ILE A 354 2.01 11.42 5.73
C ILE A 354 1.66 10.98 4.31
N LEU A 355 1.24 11.92 3.45
CA LEU A 355 0.87 11.64 2.06
C LEU A 355 2.06 11.24 1.17
N THR A 356 3.29 11.65 1.54
CA THR A 356 4.51 11.41 0.73
C THR A 356 5.36 10.25 1.22
N ILE A 357 4.95 9.48 2.25
CA ILE A 357 5.69 8.32 2.76
C ILE A 357 5.84 7.24 1.68
N ASN A 358 4.76 6.98 0.96
CA ASN A 358 4.72 5.97 -0.09
C ASN A 358 4.35 6.63 -1.42
N PRO A 359 5.23 6.63 -2.42
CA PRO A 359 4.94 7.24 -3.72
C PRO A 359 4.02 6.38 -4.61
N GLY A 360 3.56 5.22 -4.13
CA GLY A 360 2.73 4.27 -4.86
C GLY A 360 3.52 3.39 -5.83
N LEU A 361 4.14 3.99 -6.80
CA LEU A 361 5.11 3.35 -7.67
C LEU A 361 6.45 4.04 -7.52
N PRO A 362 7.56 3.30 -7.48
CA PRO A 362 8.87 3.89 -7.62
C PRO A 362 8.91 4.59 -9.00
N GLY A 363 9.22 5.89 -9.00
CA GLY A 363 9.51 6.64 -10.22
C GLY A 363 11.01 6.67 -10.47
N GLU A 364 11.44 7.11 -11.64
CA GLU A 364 12.82 7.56 -11.79
C GLU A 364 13.01 8.74 -10.82
N GLU A 365 13.97 8.64 -9.92
CA GLU A 365 14.16 9.50 -8.73
C GLU A 365 14.36 11.00 -9.03
N ASN A 366 14.27 11.43 -10.30
CA ASN A 366 14.72 12.73 -10.73
C ASN A 366 13.66 13.71 -11.24
N ASP A 367 12.39 13.30 -11.38
CA ASP A 367 11.40 14.15 -12.04
C ASP A 367 10.56 14.98 -11.08
N PHE A 368 10.39 14.52 -9.82
CA PHE A 368 9.54 15.17 -8.84
C PHE A 368 10.23 15.40 -7.51
N GLU A 369 10.08 16.61 -6.94
CA GLU A 369 10.56 16.95 -5.60
C GLU A 369 9.68 16.36 -4.50
N ALA A 370 8.40 16.13 -4.77
CA ALA A 370 7.48 15.46 -3.88
C ALA A 370 6.43 14.67 -4.66
N ILE A 371 6.06 13.51 -4.11
CA ILE A 371 5.00 12.64 -4.63
C ILE A 371 4.09 12.27 -3.46
N ALA A 372 2.92 12.88 -3.39
CA ALA A 372 1.85 12.47 -2.49
C ALA A 372 0.96 11.45 -3.21
N PHE A 373 0.57 10.39 -2.51
CA PHE A 373 -0.13 9.27 -3.13
C PHE A 373 -1.17 8.64 -2.22
N LYS A 374 -2.29 8.21 -2.82
CA LYS A 374 -3.17 7.20 -2.25
C LYS A 374 -3.88 6.44 -3.36
N GLY A 375 -3.65 5.15 -3.42
CA GLY A 375 -4.34 4.24 -4.30
C GLY A 375 -5.38 3.39 -3.58
N GLY A 376 -6.13 2.62 -4.36
CA GLY A 376 -7.06 1.61 -3.89
C GLY A 376 -7.24 0.52 -4.94
N SER A 377 -7.41 -0.72 -4.50
CA SER A 377 -7.72 -1.84 -5.37
C SER A 377 -8.62 -2.86 -4.68
N GLU A 378 -9.30 -3.64 -5.48
CA GLU A 378 -9.98 -4.88 -5.17
C GLU A 378 -10.11 -5.66 -6.48
N PRO A 379 -10.42 -6.96 -6.49
CA PRO A 379 -10.60 -7.68 -7.75
C PRO A 379 -11.52 -6.93 -8.71
N GLY A 380 -11.01 -6.63 -9.91
CA GLY A 380 -11.71 -5.85 -10.93
C GLY A 380 -11.74 -4.32 -10.72
N LEU A 381 -10.91 -3.79 -9.79
CA LEU A 381 -10.76 -2.34 -9.57
C LEU A 381 -9.31 -1.98 -9.27
N VAL A 382 -8.80 -0.98 -9.98
CA VAL A 382 -7.59 -0.23 -9.60
C VAL A 382 -7.89 1.26 -9.68
N ALA A 383 -7.58 1.98 -8.60
CA ALA A 383 -7.66 3.44 -8.53
C ALA A 383 -6.31 4.00 -8.09
N MET A 384 -5.81 4.99 -8.82
CA MET A 384 -4.51 5.60 -8.57
C MET A 384 -4.65 7.13 -8.53
N ASN A 385 -4.13 7.73 -7.44
CA ASN A 385 -4.28 9.16 -7.24
C ASN A 385 -2.99 9.73 -6.69
N TRP A 386 -2.33 10.59 -7.48
CA TRP A 386 -1.11 11.28 -7.14
C TRP A 386 -1.28 12.79 -7.16
N LEU A 387 -0.61 13.47 -6.26
CA LEU A 387 -0.22 14.87 -6.41
C LEU A 387 1.31 14.90 -6.48
N VAL A 388 1.85 15.42 -7.55
CA VAL A 388 3.30 15.53 -7.78
C VAL A 388 3.72 16.99 -7.82
N GLU A 389 4.88 17.29 -7.25
CA GLU A 389 5.53 18.59 -7.31
C GLU A 389 6.82 18.48 -8.11
N ARG A 390 6.95 19.29 -9.16
CA ARG A 390 8.13 19.34 -10.02
C ARG A 390 9.17 20.30 -9.44
N ALA A 391 10.43 20.15 -9.90
CA ALA A 391 11.55 21.00 -9.53
C ALA A 391 11.35 22.49 -9.87
N ASP A 392 10.45 22.83 -10.79
CA ASP A 392 10.06 24.20 -11.10
C ASP A 392 8.98 24.76 -10.17
N GLY A 393 8.52 23.97 -9.19
CA GLY A 393 7.48 24.32 -8.24
C GLY A 393 6.04 24.19 -8.76
N ARG A 394 5.84 23.72 -10.01
CA ARG A 394 4.51 23.40 -10.52
C ARG A 394 4.03 22.09 -9.91
N ARG A 395 2.74 22.04 -9.61
CA ARG A 395 2.09 20.85 -9.05
C ARG A 395 1.05 20.33 -10.01
N PHE A 396 0.96 19.00 -10.08
CA PHE A 396 -0.02 18.33 -10.91
C PHE A 396 -0.69 17.20 -10.13
N VAL A 397 -1.92 16.89 -10.52
CA VAL A 397 -2.64 15.72 -10.03
C VAL A 397 -2.94 14.79 -11.19
N VAL A 398 -2.66 13.51 -10.97
CA VAL A 398 -3.16 12.40 -11.78
C VAL A 398 -4.09 11.59 -10.91
N ALA A 399 -5.36 11.52 -11.27
CA ALA A 399 -6.37 10.81 -10.51
C ALA A 399 -7.27 10.01 -11.44
N GLY A 400 -7.54 8.75 -11.08
CA GLY A 400 -8.43 7.94 -11.89
C GLY A 400 -8.61 6.53 -11.37
N SER A 401 -9.52 5.80 -12.03
CA SER A 401 -9.78 4.40 -11.77
C SER A 401 -10.15 3.64 -13.05
N VAL A 402 -9.88 2.34 -13.03
CA VAL A 402 -10.37 1.36 -13.99
C VAL A 402 -11.21 0.35 -13.22
N VAL A 403 -12.42 0.09 -13.68
CA VAL A 403 -13.31 -0.89 -13.08
C VAL A 403 -13.87 -1.85 -14.13
N ASN A 404 -13.78 -3.15 -13.82
CA ASN A 404 -14.41 -4.22 -14.57
C ASN A 404 -15.22 -5.10 -13.59
N PRO A 405 -16.55 -5.00 -13.59
CA PRO A 405 -17.36 -5.74 -12.64
C PRO A 405 -17.54 -7.23 -13.00
N ASP A 406 -17.13 -7.63 -14.19
CA ASP A 406 -17.39 -8.95 -14.74
C ASP A 406 -16.15 -9.85 -14.72
N GLU A 407 -14.94 -9.26 -14.75
CA GLU A 407 -13.69 -10.01 -14.87
C GLU A 407 -12.54 -9.29 -14.15
N ALA A 408 -11.73 -10.04 -13.41
CA ALA A 408 -10.48 -9.54 -12.86
C ALA A 408 -9.45 -9.34 -13.99
N PHE A 409 -8.59 -8.34 -13.85
CA PHE A 409 -7.57 -7.99 -14.85
C PHE A 409 -6.18 -7.94 -14.19
N ASP A 410 -5.14 -7.78 -15.01
CA ASP A 410 -3.78 -7.58 -14.52
C ASP A 410 -3.66 -6.20 -13.84
N GLU A 411 -3.77 -6.18 -12.51
CA GLU A 411 -3.66 -4.97 -11.70
C GLU A 411 -2.29 -4.30 -11.83
N LEU A 412 -1.22 -5.10 -12.07
CA LEU A 412 0.13 -4.57 -12.24
C LEU A 412 0.23 -3.77 -13.54
N GLU A 413 -0.26 -4.30 -14.67
CA GLU A 413 -0.22 -3.59 -15.94
C GLU A 413 -1.04 -2.30 -15.87
N VAL A 414 -2.24 -2.34 -15.28
CA VAL A 414 -3.08 -1.14 -15.08
C VAL A 414 -2.36 -0.11 -14.20
N THR A 415 -1.73 -0.55 -13.10
CA THR A 415 -0.97 0.32 -12.21
C THR A 415 0.21 0.99 -12.92
N LEU A 416 0.94 0.24 -13.76
CA LEU A 416 2.06 0.75 -14.56
C LEU A 416 1.59 1.73 -15.64
N LEU A 417 0.42 1.53 -16.23
CA LEU A 417 -0.18 2.48 -17.18
C LEU A 417 -0.53 3.80 -16.50
N PHE A 418 -1.11 3.77 -15.30
CA PHE A 418 -1.32 4.98 -14.51
C PHE A 418 0.02 5.65 -14.13
N GLY A 419 1.04 4.85 -13.79
CA GLY A 419 2.38 5.35 -13.55
C GLY A 419 2.96 6.09 -14.76
N ALA A 420 2.78 5.54 -15.95
CA ALA A 420 3.20 6.20 -17.18
C ALA A 420 2.44 7.53 -17.42
N VAL A 421 1.15 7.61 -17.07
CA VAL A 421 0.40 8.89 -17.09
C VAL A 421 1.01 9.90 -16.12
N ARG A 422 1.40 9.48 -14.90
CA ARG A 422 2.10 10.32 -13.94
C ARG A 422 3.44 10.82 -14.50
N ASP A 423 4.21 9.95 -15.12
CA ASP A 423 5.55 10.28 -15.61
C ASP A 423 5.48 11.26 -16.81
N LEU A 424 4.47 11.15 -17.68
CA LEU A 424 4.21 12.11 -18.75
C LEU A 424 3.98 13.55 -18.25
N VAL A 425 3.59 13.73 -16.99
CA VAL A 425 3.47 15.07 -16.37
C VAL A 425 4.85 15.72 -16.16
N GLY A 426 5.91 14.94 -16.02
CA GLY A 426 7.28 15.41 -15.92
C GLY A 426 7.71 16.25 -17.13
N ASP A 427 7.17 15.97 -18.31
CA ASP A 427 7.50 16.60 -19.59
C ASP A 427 6.64 17.85 -19.92
N LEU A 428 5.60 18.18 -19.13
CA LEU A 428 4.74 19.36 -19.31
C LEU A 428 5.47 20.64 -18.83
#